data_1b67983ee80dd0f137c2c33abdf12011
#
_entry.id   1b67983ee80dd0f137c2c33abdf12011
#
_cell.length_a   1.000
_cell.length_b   1.000
_cell.length_c   1.000
_cell.angle_alpha   90.00
_cell.angle_beta   90.00
_cell.angle_gamma   90.00
#
_symmetry.space_group_name_H-M   'P 1'
#
loop_
_entity.id
_entity.type
_entity.pdbx_description
1 polymer ?
#
loop_
_entity_poly.entity_id
_entity_poly.type
_entity_poly.pdbx_seq_one_letter_code
_entity_poly.pdbx_strand_id
1 'polypeptide(L)'
;MSKTTNSIKKIFNLSSIGPKPRKKSQLWMKDVGFDEAPWYRERMGLRELEDFLEVADNRIDHVKITTLQVLGHPKEWLERKIKLYKKHSIQPYLDHGYFLKAFKKGKVNEAIDAAANLGFSAMEFMNTFGDIPENQIKDWCKKKKKNGMNIIYEHH
;
A
#
# COMPACT_ATOMS: atom_id res chain seq x y z
N MET A 1 -3.25 24.99 11.90
CA MET A 1 -4.35 25.16 10.91
C MET A 1 -4.82 26.60 10.93
N SER A 2 -4.85 27.27 9.79
CA SER A 2 -5.19 28.68 9.71
C SER A 2 -6.67 28.91 10.03
N LYS A 3 -7.00 30.10 10.61
CA LYS A 3 -8.38 30.50 10.94
C LYS A 3 -9.29 30.49 9.70
N THR A 4 -8.77 30.76 8.52
CA THR A 4 -9.50 30.80 7.23
C THR A 4 -10.04 29.42 6.83
N THR A 5 -9.25 28.34 7.01
CA THR A 5 -9.65 26.97 6.68
C THR A 5 -10.84 26.48 7.53
N ASN A 6 -10.94 26.93 8.79
CA ASN A 6 -12.04 26.60 9.68
C ASN A 6 -13.35 27.28 9.28
N SER A 7 -13.29 28.51 8.74
CA SER A 7 -14.48 29.24 8.27
C SER A 7 -15.12 28.57 7.05
N ILE A 8 -14.31 28.14 6.07
CA ILE A 8 -14.79 27.45 4.86
C ILE A 8 -15.46 26.11 5.22
N LYS A 9 -14.84 25.32 6.12
CA LYS A 9 -15.41 24.07 6.57
C LYS A 9 -16.79 24.22 7.23
N LYS A 10 -16.99 25.28 8.01
CA LYS A 10 -18.27 25.61 8.62
C LYS A 10 -19.35 25.95 7.58
N ILE A 11 -18.99 26.77 6.56
CA ILE A 11 -19.91 27.18 5.50
C ILE A 11 -20.43 25.99 4.72
N PHE A 12 -19.57 25.02 4.41
CA PHE A 12 -19.92 23.84 3.63
C PHE A 12 -20.30 22.61 4.47
N ASN A 13 -20.44 22.79 5.78
CA ASN A 13 -20.80 21.72 6.72
C ASN A 13 -19.94 20.44 6.54
N LEU A 14 -18.64 20.62 6.26
CA LEU A 14 -17.72 19.52 6.03
C LEU A 14 -17.38 18.82 7.35
N SER A 15 -17.72 17.55 7.45
CA SER A 15 -17.33 16.71 8.59
C SER A 15 -15.80 16.63 8.73
N SER A 16 -15.33 16.63 9.96
CA SER A 16 -13.91 16.37 10.23
C SER A 16 -13.58 14.90 9.91
N ILE A 17 -12.47 14.69 9.21
CA ILE A 17 -11.92 13.34 9.05
C ILE A 17 -11.35 12.90 10.40
N GLY A 18 -11.78 11.75 10.89
CA GLY A 18 -11.31 11.20 12.18
C GLY A 18 -9.80 10.93 12.20
N PRO A 19 -9.21 10.81 13.40
CA PRO A 19 -7.79 10.53 13.57
C PRO A 19 -7.42 9.15 13.04
N LYS A 20 -6.18 8.98 12.62
CA LYS A 20 -5.59 7.67 12.26
C LYS A 20 -5.10 6.92 13.52
N PRO A 21 -5.05 5.57 13.51
CA PRO A 21 -5.58 4.69 12.46
C PRO A 21 -7.11 4.58 12.49
N ARG A 22 -7.74 4.69 11.34
CA ARG A 22 -9.19 4.58 11.20
C ARG A 22 -9.63 3.11 11.11
N LYS A 23 -10.70 2.76 11.82
CA LYS A 23 -11.31 1.42 11.74
C LYS A 23 -12.44 1.34 10.71
N LYS A 24 -13.03 2.49 10.35
CA LYS A 24 -14.11 2.61 9.36
C LYS A 24 -13.79 3.77 8.42
N SER A 25 -14.40 3.78 7.24
CA SER A 25 -14.22 4.83 6.24
C SER A 25 -12.76 5.10 5.88
N GLN A 26 -12.00 4.00 5.70
CA GLN A 26 -10.60 4.07 5.29
C GLN A 26 -10.50 4.44 3.82
N LEU A 27 -9.54 5.29 3.48
CA LEU A 27 -9.21 5.64 2.11
C LEU A 27 -7.98 4.88 1.63
N TRP A 28 -8.13 4.23 0.49
CA TRP A 28 -7.09 3.45 -0.16
C TRP A 28 -6.64 4.18 -1.43
N MET A 29 -5.33 4.32 -1.60
CA MET A 29 -4.72 4.95 -2.77
C MET A 29 -3.87 3.92 -3.51
N LYS A 30 -3.78 4.04 -4.84
CA LYS A 30 -2.81 3.32 -5.66
C LYS A 30 -1.68 4.26 -6.07
N ASP A 31 -0.46 3.91 -5.75
CA ASP A 31 0.75 4.58 -6.24
C ASP A 31 1.28 3.78 -7.43
N VAL A 32 1.03 4.31 -8.61
CA VAL A 32 1.34 3.63 -9.88
C VAL A 32 2.74 3.97 -10.34
N GLY A 33 3.77 3.98 -9.85
CA GLY A 33 5.10 4.24 -10.37
C GLY A 33 5.19 4.51 -11.88
N PHE A 34 6.37 4.73 -12.37
CA PHE A 34 6.52 5.22 -13.75
C PHE A 34 6.40 4.11 -14.83
N ASP A 35 6.25 2.86 -14.42
CA ASP A 35 6.26 1.69 -15.31
C ASP A 35 4.86 1.21 -15.74
N GLU A 36 3.80 1.70 -15.11
CA GLU A 36 2.43 1.35 -15.51
C GLU A 36 1.92 2.34 -16.55
N ALA A 37 1.62 1.83 -17.69
CA ALA A 37 0.91 2.40 -18.83
C ALA A 37 1.13 3.91 -19.14
N PRO A 38 1.42 4.29 -20.37
CA PRO A 38 1.76 5.67 -20.75
C PRO A 38 0.66 6.71 -20.49
N TRP A 39 -0.57 6.27 -20.24
CA TRP A 39 -1.71 7.14 -19.93
C TRP A 39 -1.83 7.50 -18.43
N TYR A 40 -1.13 6.82 -17.51
CA TYR A 40 -1.05 7.27 -16.13
C TYR A 40 -0.03 8.41 -16.02
N ARG A 41 -0.54 9.63 -15.89
CA ARG A 41 0.29 10.83 -15.76
C ARG A 41 0.85 11.04 -14.34
N GLU A 42 0.26 10.39 -13.35
CA GLU A 42 0.55 10.62 -11.93
C GLU A 42 1.63 9.65 -11.45
N ARG A 43 2.86 9.99 -11.75
CA ARG A 43 4.05 9.23 -11.36
C ARG A 43 4.70 9.94 -10.18
N MET A 44 4.42 9.49 -8.97
CA MET A 44 4.99 10.14 -7.80
C MET A 44 6.43 9.70 -7.53
N GLY A 45 7.38 10.58 -7.84
CA GLY A 45 8.72 10.56 -7.26
C GLY A 45 8.70 10.89 -5.78
N LEU A 46 9.85 10.84 -5.12
CA LEU A 46 9.90 11.10 -3.67
C LEU A 46 9.51 12.54 -3.31
N ARG A 47 9.92 13.54 -4.11
CA ARG A 47 9.59 14.94 -3.86
C ARG A 47 8.10 15.23 -4.07
N GLU A 48 7.54 14.75 -5.17
CA GLU A 48 6.12 14.87 -5.46
C GLU A 48 5.26 14.18 -4.39
N LEU A 49 5.74 13.05 -3.86
CA LEU A 49 5.09 12.38 -2.76
C LEU A 49 5.13 13.22 -1.47
N GLU A 50 6.26 13.84 -1.15
CA GLU A 50 6.38 14.76 0.00
C GLU A 50 5.37 15.90 -0.11
N ASP A 51 5.33 16.61 -1.24
CA ASP A 51 4.40 17.70 -1.51
C ASP A 51 2.93 17.24 -1.42
N PHE A 52 2.63 16.07 -2.00
CA PHE A 52 1.29 15.49 -1.95
C PHE A 52 0.86 15.16 -0.50
N LEU A 53 1.73 14.59 0.30
CA LEU A 53 1.43 14.19 1.67
C LEU A 53 1.25 15.37 2.62
N GLU A 54 1.80 16.54 2.35
CA GLU A 54 1.53 17.76 3.12
C GLU A 54 0.03 18.11 3.11
N VAL A 55 -0.66 17.77 2.04
CA VAL A 55 -2.08 18.11 1.86
C VAL A 55 -3.00 16.90 2.13
N ALA A 56 -2.57 15.71 1.76
CA ALA A 56 -3.42 14.53 1.69
C ALA A 56 -3.19 13.50 2.82
N ASP A 57 -2.17 13.65 3.66
CA ASP A 57 -1.77 12.65 4.65
C ASP A 57 -2.91 12.21 5.58
N ASN A 58 -3.71 13.14 6.06
CA ASN A 58 -4.85 12.87 6.94
C ASN A 58 -6.00 12.11 6.26
N ARG A 59 -5.97 12.00 4.94
CA ARG A 59 -7.07 11.39 4.15
C ARG A 59 -6.79 9.94 3.81
N ILE A 60 -5.52 9.56 3.62
CA ILE A 60 -5.11 8.25 3.11
C ILE A 60 -4.72 7.35 4.26
N ASP A 61 -5.25 6.13 4.31
CA ASP A 61 -4.89 5.11 5.30
C ASP A 61 -3.96 4.05 4.74
N HIS A 62 -4.20 3.65 3.49
CA HIS A 62 -3.46 2.58 2.83
C HIS A 62 -2.99 3.02 1.45
N VAL A 63 -1.82 2.56 1.04
CA VAL A 63 -1.30 2.79 -0.32
C VAL A 63 -0.85 1.48 -0.94
N LYS A 64 -1.43 1.16 -2.10
CA LYS A 64 -0.99 0.06 -2.97
C LYS A 64 0.24 0.51 -3.74
N ILE A 65 1.36 -0.18 -3.56
CA ILE A 65 2.57 0.00 -4.36
C ILE A 65 2.63 -1.15 -5.37
N THR A 66 2.79 -0.81 -6.64
CA THR A 66 2.70 -1.80 -7.72
C THR A 66 3.91 -2.71 -7.79
N THR A 67 3.70 -3.89 -8.32
CA THR A 67 4.77 -4.89 -8.54
C THR A 67 5.92 -4.32 -9.35
N LEU A 68 5.64 -3.53 -10.39
CA LEU A 68 6.67 -2.97 -11.26
C LEU A 68 7.59 -2.01 -10.52
N GLN A 69 7.05 -1.21 -9.59
CA GLN A 69 7.89 -0.36 -8.73
C GLN A 69 8.85 -1.20 -7.88
N VAL A 70 8.34 -2.29 -7.28
CA VAL A 70 9.15 -3.14 -6.40
C VAL A 70 10.27 -3.86 -7.15
N LEU A 71 9.99 -4.29 -8.38
CA LEU A 71 10.95 -5.04 -9.19
C LEU A 71 11.88 -4.14 -10.03
N GLY A 72 11.46 -2.93 -10.35
CA GLY A 72 12.15 -2.02 -11.26
C GLY A 72 12.95 -0.89 -10.60
N HIS A 73 12.65 -0.55 -9.34
CA HIS A 73 13.34 0.55 -8.67
C HIS A 73 14.47 0.05 -7.75
N PRO A 74 15.51 0.86 -7.54
CA PRO A 74 16.56 0.56 -6.56
C PRO A 74 15.96 0.35 -5.15
N LYS A 75 16.50 -0.63 -4.43
CA LYS A 75 16.01 -1.01 -3.10
C LYS A 75 15.97 0.18 -2.14
N GLU A 76 17.04 0.96 -2.09
CA GLU A 76 17.19 2.12 -1.20
C GLU A 76 16.16 3.22 -1.51
N TRP A 77 15.83 3.40 -2.78
CA TRP A 77 14.79 4.33 -3.20
C TRP A 77 13.41 3.87 -2.71
N LEU A 78 13.11 2.59 -2.88
CA LEU A 78 11.85 1.99 -2.45
C LEU A 78 11.69 2.04 -0.92
N GLU A 79 12.75 1.74 -0.17
CA GLU A 79 12.76 1.84 1.30
C GLU A 79 12.49 3.28 1.77
N ARG A 80 13.06 4.28 1.11
CA ARG A 80 12.79 5.70 1.41
C ARG A 80 11.33 6.03 1.17
N LYS A 81 10.75 5.57 0.07
CA LYS A 81 9.34 5.78 -0.27
C LYS A 81 8.41 5.14 0.77
N ILE A 82 8.67 3.90 1.16
CA ILE A 82 7.92 3.18 2.20
C ILE A 82 8.02 3.92 3.55
N LYS A 83 9.22 4.36 3.93
CA LYS A 83 9.43 5.12 5.17
C LYS A 83 8.66 6.44 5.17
N LEU A 84 8.58 7.12 4.01
CA LEU A 84 7.85 8.37 3.88
C LEU A 84 6.35 8.15 4.11
N TYR A 85 5.74 7.14 3.50
CA TYR A 85 4.35 6.78 3.77
C TYR A 85 4.11 6.46 5.25
N LYS A 86 4.97 5.65 5.86
CA LYS A 86 4.86 5.28 7.27
C LYS A 86 5.00 6.48 8.21
N LYS A 87 5.86 7.45 7.91
CA LYS A 87 5.97 8.71 8.66
C LYS A 87 4.64 9.44 8.76
N HIS A 88 3.80 9.33 7.72
CA HIS A 88 2.46 9.92 7.66
C HIS A 88 1.35 8.95 8.13
N SER A 89 1.71 7.85 8.82
CA SER A 89 0.77 6.84 9.30
C SER A 89 -0.06 6.19 8.18
N ILE A 90 0.50 6.11 6.97
CA ILE A 90 -0.07 5.42 5.82
C ILE A 90 0.55 4.03 5.75
N GLN A 91 -0.29 3.01 5.54
CA GLN A 91 0.14 1.61 5.49
C GLN A 91 0.43 1.19 4.05
N PRO A 92 1.71 1.06 3.63
CA PRO A 92 2.04 0.60 2.30
C PRO A 92 1.84 -0.91 2.18
N TYR A 93 1.23 -1.34 1.07
CA TYR A 93 1.03 -2.76 0.76
C TYR A 93 1.35 -3.05 -0.70
N LEU A 94 1.69 -4.32 -0.96
CA LEU A 94 2.02 -4.83 -2.29
C LEU A 94 0.77 -5.30 -3.02
N ASP A 95 0.72 -5.04 -4.33
CA ASP A 95 -0.34 -5.54 -5.18
C ASP A 95 -0.23 -7.07 -5.43
N HIS A 96 -1.33 -7.66 -5.92
CA HIS A 96 -1.41 -9.10 -6.22
C HIS A 96 -0.42 -9.57 -7.29
N GLY A 97 0.01 -8.70 -8.18
CA GLY A 97 0.98 -9.05 -9.23
C GLY A 97 2.31 -9.53 -8.66
N TYR A 98 2.73 -8.99 -7.52
CA TYR A 98 3.92 -9.47 -6.82
C TYR A 98 3.72 -10.88 -6.27
N PHE A 99 2.59 -11.13 -5.63
CA PHE A 99 2.21 -12.46 -5.16
C PHE A 99 2.14 -13.47 -6.31
N LEU A 100 1.45 -13.16 -7.41
CA LEU A 100 1.30 -14.06 -8.55
C LEU A 100 2.66 -14.41 -9.20
N LYS A 101 3.58 -13.47 -9.28
CA LYS A 101 4.95 -13.74 -9.77
C LYS A 101 5.71 -14.69 -8.84
N ALA A 102 5.58 -14.50 -7.54
CA ALA A 102 6.19 -15.37 -6.53
C ALA A 102 5.55 -16.78 -6.55
N PHE A 103 4.23 -16.84 -6.66
CA PHE A 103 3.49 -18.11 -6.74
C PHE A 103 3.91 -18.95 -7.94
N LYS A 104 3.95 -18.35 -9.14
CA LYS A 104 4.41 -19.04 -10.36
C LYS A 104 5.84 -19.58 -10.26
N LYS A 105 6.65 -19.02 -9.38
CA LYS A 105 8.04 -19.48 -9.13
C LYS A 105 8.17 -20.41 -7.91
N GLY A 106 7.08 -20.71 -7.20
CA GLY A 106 7.12 -21.48 -5.96
C GLY A 106 7.83 -20.78 -4.80
N LYS A 107 7.92 -19.43 -4.82
CA LYS A 107 8.72 -18.62 -3.89
C LYS A 107 7.89 -17.65 -3.05
N VAL A 108 6.65 -18.01 -2.71
CA VAL A 108 5.76 -17.12 -1.94
C VAL A 108 6.32 -16.82 -0.55
N ASN A 109 6.93 -17.81 0.11
CA ASN A 109 7.50 -17.63 1.44
C ASN A 109 8.64 -16.60 1.44
N GLU A 110 9.55 -16.72 0.49
CA GLU A 110 10.68 -15.79 0.34
C GLU A 110 10.19 -14.39 -0.05
N ALA A 111 9.13 -14.32 -0.86
CA ALA A 111 8.52 -13.06 -1.24
C ALA A 111 7.86 -12.34 -0.05
N ILE A 112 7.19 -13.07 0.85
CA ILE A 112 6.65 -12.54 2.10
C ILE A 112 7.78 -11.97 2.98
N ASP A 113 8.86 -12.72 3.15
CA ASP A 113 10.01 -12.28 3.95
C ASP A 113 10.67 -11.03 3.34
N ALA A 114 10.87 -11.01 2.02
CA ALA A 114 11.46 -9.88 1.32
C ALA A 114 10.57 -8.62 1.44
N ALA A 115 9.26 -8.76 1.32
CA ALA A 115 8.31 -7.66 1.47
C ALA A 115 8.32 -7.09 2.91
N ALA A 116 8.34 -7.97 3.92
CA ALA A 116 8.43 -7.55 5.32
C ALA A 116 9.74 -6.80 5.60
N ASN A 117 10.87 -7.29 5.07
CA ASN A 117 12.18 -6.65 5.23
C ASN A 117 12.27 -5.28 4.54
N LEU A 118 11.55 -5.07 3.44
CA LEU A 118 11.41 -3.76 2.81
C LEU A 118 10.53 -2.81 3.61
N GLY A 119 9.74 -3.33 4.54
CA GLY A 119 8.88 -2.54 5.41
C GLY A 119 7.43 -2.46 4.96
N PHE A 120 6.95 -3.28 4.05
CA PHE A 120 5.54 -3.33 3.71
C PHE A 120 4.69 -3.80 4.88
N SER A 121 3.48 -3.26 4.99
CA SER A 121 2.53 -3.60 6.05
C SER A 121 1.61 -4.76 5.69
N ALA A 122 1.43 -4.99 4.39
CA ALA A 122 0.59 -6.06 3.86
C ALA A 122 0.98 -6.46 2.43
N MET A 123 0.42 -7.57 1.96
CA MET A 123 0.48 -8.03 0.57
C MET A 123 -0.90 -8.51 0.13
N GLU A 124 -1.31 -8.15 -1.07
CA GLU A 124 -2.50 -8.70 -1.70
C GLU A 124 -2.27 -10.13 -2.19
N PHE A 125 -3.21 -11.00 -1.87
CA PHE A 125 -3.32 -12.34 -2.41
C PHE A 125 -4.55 -12.41 -3.32
N MET A 126 -4.38 -13.03 -4.47
CA MET A 126 -5.45 -13.28 -5.41
C MET A 126 -5.51 -14.77 -5.74
N ASN A 127 -6.69 -15.35 -5.67
CA ASN A 127 -6.96 -16.74 -6.06
C ASN A 127 -8.13 -16.79 -7.03
N THR A 128 -8.05 -16.02 -8.13
CA THR A 128 -9.13 -15.83 -9.10
C THR A 128 -9.59 -17.16 -9.74
N PHE A 129 -8.67 -18.10 -9.92
CA PHE A 129 -8.95 -19.37 -10.61
C PHE A 129 -9.17 -20.54 -9.66
N GLY A 130 -9.08 -20.32 -8.33
CA GLY A 130 -9.22 -21.40 -7.35
C GLY A 130 -8.06 -22.40 -7.32
N ASP A 131 -6.97 -22.12 -8.01
CA ASP A 131 -5.83 -23.02 -8.17
C ASP A 131 -4.99 -23.20 -6.90
N ILE A 132 -5.18 -22.31 -5.92
CA ILE A 132 -4.39 -22.31 -4.69
C ILE A 132 -5.17 -23.05 -3.60
N PRO A 133 -4.66 -24.18 -3.09
CA PRO A 133 -5.29 -24.91 -2.01
C PRO A 133 -5.44 -24.06 -0.74
N GLU A 134 -6.58 -24.20 -0.07
CA GLU A 134 -6.90 -23.41 1.13
C GLU A 134 -5.89 -23.60 2.27
N ASN A 135 -5.38 -24.81 2.45
CA ASN A 135 -4.34 -25.11 3.44
C ASN A 135 -3.06 -24.33 3.18
N GLN A 136 -2.68 -24.13 1.92
CA GLN A 136 -1.50 -23.35 1.54
C GLN A 136 -1.70 -21.87 1.85
N ILE A 137 -2.87 -21.32 1.57
CA ILE A 137 -3.22 -19.95 1.95
C ILE A 137 -3.15 -19.79 3.48
N LYS A 138 -3.71 -20.73 4.24
CA LYS A 138 -3.64 -20.75 5.71
C LYS A 138 -2.20 -20.76 6.24
N ASP A 139 -1.31 -21.50 5.61
CA ASP A 139 0.10 -21.55 6.02
C ASP A 139 0.84 -20.25 5.75
N TRP A 140 0.59 -19.60 4.62
CA TRP A 140 1.11 -18.26 4.36
C TRP A 140 0.56 -17.23 5.36
N CYS A 141 -0.73 -17.34 5.72
CA CYS A 141 -1.33 -16.50 6.76
C CYS A 141 -0.70 -16.68 8.15
N LYS A 142 -0.27 -17.88 8.49
CA LYS A 142 0.47 -18.15 9.75
C LYS A 142 1.87 -17.52 9.70
N LYS A 143 2.56 -17.68 8.58
CA LYS A 143 3.91 -17.11 8.38
C LYS A 143 3.90 -15.59 8.49
N LYS A 144 2.93 -14.91 7.86
CA LYS A 144 2.81 -13.46 7.90
C LYS A 144 2.73 -12.91 9.34
N LYS A 145 2.03 -13.61 10.24
CA LYS A 145 1.91 -13.18 11.63
C LYS A 145 3.25 -13.07 12.34
N LYS A 146 4.21 -13.94 12.00
CA LYS A 146 5.58 -13.86 12.55
C LYS A 146 6.33 -12.62 12.04
N ASN A 147 6.07 -12.19 10.81
CA ASN A 147 6.76 -11.08 10.16
C ASN A 147 6.04 -9.73 10.33
N GLY A 148 4.93 -9.68 11.09
CA GLY A 148 4.16 -8.46 11.31
C GLY A 148 3.39 -7.94 10.09
N MET A 149 3.34 -8.72 9.00
CA MET A 149 2.59 -8.36 7.78
C MET A 149 1.12 -8.77 7.86
N ASN A 150 0.27 -8.05 7.16
CA ASN A 150 -1.13 -8.41 6.91
C ASN A 150 -1.31 -9.01 5.52
N ILE A 151 -2.35 -9.81 5.33
CA ILE A 151 -2.82 -10.24 4.02
C ILE A 151 -4.09 -9.51 3.69
N ILE A 152 -4.16 -9.01 2.47
CA ILE A 152 -5.37 -8.48 1.84
C ILE A 152 -5.78 -9.54 0.82
N TYR A 153 -6.92 -10.15 1.03
CA TYR A 153 -7.44 -11.15 0.09
C TYR A 153 -8.35 -10.43 -0.92
N GLU A 154 -7.94 -10.47 -2.19
CA GLU A 154 -8.73 -9.92 -3.29
C GLU A 154 -9.60 -11.04 -3.88
N HIS A 155 -10.90 -10.86 -3.78
CA HIS A 155 -11.89 -11.79 -4.31
C HIS A 155 -12.61 -11.11 -5.49
N HIS A 156 -12.60 -11.75 -6.64
CA HIS A 156 -13.34 -11.33 -7.83
C HIS A 156 -14.46 -12.32 -8.16
#